data_be6018b4f5735c9f7dce47ff078b1087
#
_entry.id   be6018b4f5735c9f7dce47ff078b1087
#
_cell.length_a   1.000
_cell.length_b   1.000
_cell.length_c   1.000
_cell.angle_alpha   90.00
_cell.angle_beta   90.00
_cell.angle_gamma   90.00
#
_symmetry.space_group_name_H-M   'P 1'
#
loop_
_entity.id
_entity.type
_entity.pdbx_description
1 polymer ?
#
loop_
_entity_poly.entity_id
_entity_poly.type
_entity_poly.pdbx_seq_one_letter_code
_entity_poly.pdbx_strand_id
1 'polypeptide(L)'
;MRVIMFSWEYPPKIVGGISPHVFGLAHGLVHQGVEVHVITCEHPGAAAEEVEDGIHLYRVTPAWQGNDFIHWVQLLNEAMRERGDRLISELMAADSQQPLILHPHDWLTHFAAAALKHRHRLPMVATIHATEYGRNNGIGNPTQVYINSVEEELQHEAWRVIVCTEFMKLECEHALHTPWDKMDVVPNGVDAAKFKLPEFTWEEKAEFRSRYAAPEEKIIFFVGRMVREKGVQVLIEALPKVRWGYHDTKLLICGGGFREHLVNLAAYLGMERHVYFAGFVPDEDLMKIYSIIDIACFPSLYEPFGIVALEGMAAGVPVVVSDAGGLPEVVENGVTGITTYAGNPNSLADGLLKLLHEPETGRRLVAAAHERVLSKFNWDTIATQTLAIYERVWYEYAFSDWKPRTETPKAAKPKVSKKK
;
A
#
# COMPACT_ATOMS: atom_id res chain seq x y z
N MET A 1 -16.48 17.13 -5.92
CA MET A 1 -15.68 16.30 -6.85
C MET A 1 -16.04 14.83 -6.64
N ARG A 2 -15.99 14.03 -7.70
CA ARG A 2 -16.20 12.57 -7.66
C ARG A 2 -14.91 11.86 -8.12
N VAL A 3 -14.61 10.72 -7.53
CA VAL A 3 -13.52 9.84 -7.96
C VAL A 3 -14.03 8.41 -8.08
N ILE A 4 -13.61 7.70 -9.14
CA ILE A 4 -13.79 6.26 -9.27
C ILE A 4 -12.40 5.63 -9.16
N MET A 5 -12.16 4.96 -8.04
CA MET A 5 -10.96 4.17 -7.78
C MET A 5 -11.12 2.76 -8.33
N PHE A 6 -10.10 2.23 -8.98
CA PHE A 6 -10.03 0.85 -9.43
C PHE A 6 -8.93 0.15 -8.66
N SER A 7 -9.30 -0.85 -7.88
CA SER A 7 -8.35 -1.63 -7.09
C SER A 7 -8.68 -3.12 -7.17
N TRP A 8 -7.69 -3.97 -7.37
CA TRP A 8 -7.89 -5.42 -7.40
C TRP A 8 -8.09 -6.03 -6.00
N GLU A 9 -7.75 -5.27 -4.96
CA GLU A 9 -7.97 -5.62 -3.55
C GLU A 9 -8.51 -4.41 -2.78
N TYR A 10 -9.46 -4.68 -1.89
CA TYR A 10 -10.07 -3.76 -0.92
C TYR A 10 -10.63 -4.62 0.22
N PRO A 11 -10.64 -4.17 1.48
CA PRO A 11 -11.16 -4.99 2.56
C PRO A 11 -12.57 -5.56 2.27
N PRO A 12 -12.85 -6.82 2.64
CA PRO A 12 -12.00 -7.75 3.41
C PRO A 12 -10.96 -8.52 2.59
N LYS A 13 -10.83 -8.27 1.26
CA LYS A 13 -9.77 -8.86 0.42
C LYS A 13 -8.48 -8.10 0.60
N ILE A 14 -7.54 -8.68 1.35
CA ILE A 14 -6.22 -8.11 1.65
C ILE A 14 -5.17 -9.10 1.17
N VAL A 15 -4.33 -8.66 0.20
CA VAL A 15 -3.20 -9.43 -0.32
C VAL A 15 -1.88 -8.72 0.00
N GLY A 16 -1.89 -7.38 -0.04
CA GLY A 16 -0.71 -6.56 0.18
C GLY A 16 -1.04 -5.14 0.64
N GLY A 17 -0.14 -4.22 0.36
CA GLY A 17 -0.24 -2.81 0.78
C GLY A 17 -1.26 -1.97 0.01
N ILE A 18 -1.76 -2.44 -1.14
CA ILE A 18 -2.75 -1.71 -1.94
C ILE A 18 -4.09 -1.62 -1.20
N SER A 19 -4.54 -2.71 -0.59
CA SER A 19 -5.81 -2.76 0.14
C SER A 19 -5.87 -1.71 1.26
N PRO A 20 -4.95 -1.67 2.23
CA PRO A 20 -4.95 -0.63 3.27
C PRO A 20 -4.71 0.78 2.72
N HIS A 21 -3.97 0.93 1.61
CA HIS A 21 -3.80 2.24 0.96
C HIS A 21 -5.13 2.76 0.40
N VAL A 22 -5.81 1.96 -0.45
CA VAL A 22 -7.07 2.40 -1.08
C VAL A 22 -8.15 2.63 -0.03
N PHE A 23 -8.22 1.78 1.00
CA PHE A 23 -9.12 1.96 2.13
C PHE A 23 -8.87 3.29 2.85
N GLY A 24 -7.64 3.54 3.28
CA GLY A 24 -7.32 4.75 4.03
C GLY A 24 -7.46 6.03 3.20
N LEU A 25 -7.02 6.00 1.92
CA LEU A 25 -7.17 7.13 1.02
C LEU A 25 -8.65 7.44 0.74
N ALA A 26 -9.49 6.41 0.53
CA ALA A 26 -10.92 6.57 0.28
C ALA A 26 -11.61 7.27 1.47
N HIS A 27 -11.34 6.83 2.71
CA HIS A 27 -11.87 7.47 3.92
C HIS A 27 -11.38 8.91 4.08
N GLY A 28 -10.08 9.15 3.89
CA GLY A 28 -9.52 10.50 3.95
C GLY A 28 -10.14 11.45 2.91
N LEU A 29 -10.41 10.97 1.68
CA LEU A 29 -11.08 11.75 0.64
C LEU A 29 -12.55 12.04 0.97
N VAL A 30 -13.28 11.07 1.56
CA VAL A 30 -14.66 11.32 2.04
C VAL A 30 -14.67 12.39 3.13
N HIS A 31 -13.70 12.39 4.07
CA HIS A 31 -13.56 13.45 5.07
C HIS A 31 -13.31 14.83 4.43
N GLN A 32 -12.70 14.89 3.25
CA GLN A 32 -12.49 16.11 2.46
C GLN A 32 -13.70 16.49 1.58
N GLY A 33 -14.82 15.78 1.69
CA GLY A 33 -16.04 16.03 0.93
C GLY A 33 -16.02 15.54 -0.52
N VAL A 34 -15.13 14.61 -0.86
CA VAL A 34 -15.10 13.94 -2.15
C VAL A 34 -16.09 12.77 -2.13
N GLU A 35 -16.92 12.66 -3.17
CA GLU A 35 -17.76 11.48 -3.41
C GLU A 35 -16.89 10.37 -4.00
N VAL A 36 -16.71 9.29 -3.23
CA VAL A 36 -15.77 8.21 -3.54
C VAL A 36 -16.52 6.95 -3.94
N HIS A 37 -16.16 6.42 -5.12
CA HIS A 37 -16.62 5.14 -5.63
C HIS A 37 -15.42 4.22 -5.80
N VAL A 38 -15.49 2.98 -5.29
CA VAL A 38 -14.43 1.97 -5.43
C VAL A 38 -14.98 0.78 -6.19
N ILE A 39 -14.37 0.47 -7.34
CA ILE A 39 -14.65 -0.76 -8.08
C ILE A 39 -13.51 -1.74 -7.78
N THR A 40 -13.85 -2.87 -7.16
CA THR A 40 -12.86 -3.85 -6.69
C THR A 40 -13.31 -5.28 -7.01
N CYS A 41 -12.41 -6.25 -6.75
CA CYS A 41 -12.71 -7.66 -6.91
C CYS A 41 -13.61 -8.17 -5.77
N GLU A 42 -14.47 -9.14 -6.10
CA GLU A 42 -15.29 -9.84 -5.11
C GLU A 42 -14.50 -10.52 -4.00
N HIS A 43 -15.13 -10.70 -2.87
CA HIS A 43 -14.64 -11.52 -1.76
C HIS A 43 -15.80 -12.33 -1.15
N PRO A 44 -15.60 -13.61 -0.81
CA PRO A 44 -16.64 -14.42 -0.17
C PRO A 44 -17.17 -13.76 1.12
N GLY A 45 -18.49 -13.64 1.21
CA GLY A 45 -19.16 -13.04 2.37
C GLY A 45 -19.29 -11.51 2.35
N ALA A 46 -18.69 -10.81 1.37
CA ALA A 46 -18.89 -9.37 1.18
C ALA A 46 -20.05 -9.11 0.18
N ALA A 47 -20.81 -8.03 0.38
CA ALA A 47 -21.86 -7.63 -0.54
C ALA A 47 -21.28 -7.20 -1.90
N ALA A 48 -22.01 -7.46 -2.99
CA ALA A 48 -21.59 -7.02 -4.32
C ALA A 48 -21.60 -5.50 -4.46
N GLU A 49 -22.56 -4.84 -3.84
CA GLU A 49 -22.67 -3.38 -3.76
C GLU A 49 -23.05 -2.98 -2.35
N GLU A 50 -22.38 -1.97 -1.80
CA GLU A 50 -22.69 -1.40 -0.49
C GLU A 50 -22.18 0.04 -0.38
N VAL A 51 -22.64 0.74 0.65
CA VAL A 51 -22.08 2.02 1.07
C VAL A 51 -21.55 1.85 2.49
N GLU A 52 -20.27 2.04 2.66
CA GLU A 52 -19.57 1.95 3.94
C GLU A 52 -18.91 3.30 4.24
N ASP A 53 -19.24 3.93 5.34
CA ASP A 53 -18.69 5.23 5.78
C ASP A 53 -18.67 6.33 4.69
N GLY A 54 -19.68 6.35 3.81
CA GLY A 54 -19.79 7.29 2.71
C GLY A 54 -19.03 6.90 1.44
N ILE A 55 -18.40 5.73 1.42
CA ILE A 55 -17.73 5.15 0.26
C ILE A 55 -18.69 4.19 -0.44
N HIS A 56 -18.90 4.39 -1.75
CA HIS A 56 -19.67 3.50 -2.58
C HIS A 56 -18.81 2.36 -3.13
N LEU A 57 -19.07 1.12 -2.69
CA LEU A 57 -18.28 -0.05 -3.05
C LEU A 57 -19.01 -0.91 -4.08
N TYR A 58 -18.29 -1.33 -5.11
CA TYR A 58 -18.77 -2.19 -6.18
C TYR A 58 -17.80 -3.36 -6.37
N ARG A 59 -18.18 -4.55 -5.93
CA ARG A 59 -17.37 -5.76 -6.06
C ARG A 59 -17.76 -6.53 -7.29
N VAL A 60 -16.85 -6.73 -8.20
CA VAL A 60 -17.06 -7.41 -9.48
C VAL A 60 -16.47 -8.80 -9.46
N THR A 61 -17.17 -9.74 -10.10
CA THR A 61 -16.76 -11.14 -10.23
C THR A 61 -16.17 -11.35 -11.62
N PRO A 62 -14.85 -11.65 -11.76
CA PRO A 62 -14.30 -12.07 -13.04
C PRO A 62 -14.89 -13.43 -13.44
N ALA A 63 -15.32 -13.59 -14.68
CA ALA A 63 -15.83 -14.85 -15.23
C ALA A 63 -14.69 -15.86 -15.44
N TRP A 64 -14.12 -16.35 -14.33
CA TRP A 64 -12.87 -17.10 -14.32
C TRP A 64 -13.05 -18.60 -14.10
N GLN A 65 -12.33 -19.42 -14.91
CA GLN A 65 -12.15 -20.85 -14.69
C GLN A 65 -10.73 -21.24 -15.15
N GLY A 66 -9.77 -21.38 -14.24
CA GLY A 66 -8.40 -21.81 -14.56
C GLY A 66 -7.32 -21.28 -13.62
N ASN A 67 -6.05 -21.38 -14.02
CA ASN A 67 -4.86 -21.08 -13.20
C ASN A 67 -3.94 -19.99 -13.80
N ASP A 68 -4.30 -19.37 -14.93
CA ASP A 68 -3.51 -18.32 -15.56
C ASP A 68 -3.86 -16.96 -14.97
N PHE A 69 -2.91 -16.39 -14.20
CA PHE A 69 -3.10 -15.10 -13.53
C PHE A 69 -3.29 -13.94 -14.49
N ILE A 70 -2.59 -13.90 -15.62
CA ILE A 70 -2.72 -12.83 -16.60
C ILE A 70 -4.12 -12.83 -17.22
N HIS A 71 -4.61 -14.02 -17.58
CA HIS A 71 -5.97 -14.16 -18.09
C HIS A 71 -7.03 -13.77 -17.04
N TRP A 72 -6.81 -14.13 -15.77
CA TRP A 72 -7.67 -13.69 -14.67
C TRP A 72 -7.71 -12.15 -14.57
N VAL A 73 -6.56 -11.46 -14.66
CA VAL A 73 -6.49 -9.99 -14.68
C VAL A 73 -7.28 -9.40 -15.83
N GLN A 74 -7.21 -9.99 -17.03
CA GLN A 74 -7.98 -9.55 -18.19
C GLN A 74 -9.50 -9.63 -17.94
N LEU A 75 -9.99 -10.75 -17.38
CA LEU A 75 -11.40 -10.93 -17.03
C LEU A 75 -11.87 -10.02 -15.90
N LEU A 76 -11.00 -9.76 -14.92
CA LEU A 76 -11.27 -8.77 -13.86
C LEU A 76 -11.47 -7.37 -14.47
N ASN A 77 -10.58 -6.97 -15.37
CA ASN A 77 -10.69 -5.68 -16.05
C ASN A 77 -11.95 -5.57 -16.91
N GLU A 78 -12.36 -6.65 -17.56
CA GLU A 78 -13.62 -6.65 -18.32
C GLU A 78 -14.83 -6.42 -17.39
N ALA A 79 -14.90 -7.12 -16.25
CA ALA A 79 -15.95 -6.93 -15.27
C ALA A 79 -15.91 -5.51 -14.64
N MET A 80 -14.71 -4.98 -14.35
CA MET A 80 -14.54 -3.61 -13.87
C MET A 80 -14.98 -2.57 -14.92
N ARG A 81 -14.63 -2.79 -16.18
CA ARG A 81 -15.03 -1.92 -17.30
C ARG A 81 -16.55 -1.86 -17.44
N GLU A 82 -17.23 -3.02 -17.41
CA GLU A 82 -18.69 -3.08 -17.53
C GLU A 82 -19.39 -2.37 -16.37
N ARG A 83 -18.92 -2.58 -15.12
CA ARG A 83 -19.51 -1.88 -13.95
C ARG A 83 -19.19 -0.39 -13.98
N GLY A 84 -17.97 -0.02 -14.34
CA GLY A 84 -17.53 1.36 -14.47
C GLY A 84 -18.29 2.14 -15.54
N ASP A 85 -18.57 1.51 -16.70
CA ASP A 85 -19.33 2.14 -17.77
C ASP A 85 -20.77 2.50 -17.35
N ARG A 86 -21.43 1.59 -16.65
CA ARG A 86 -22.75 1.84 -16.06
C ARG A 86 -22.69 2.97 -15.02
N LEU A 87 -21.73 2.89 -14.08
CA LEU A 87 -21.56 3.89 -13.02
C LEU A 87 -21.31 5.29 -13.61
N ILE A 88 -20.39 5.42 -14.56
CA ILE A 88 -20.08 6.72 -15.18
C ILE A 88 -21.33 7.27 -15.88
N SER A 89 -22.10 6.43 -16.58
CA SER A 89 -23.34 6.85 -17.25
C SER A 89 -24.39 7.34 -16.24
N GLU A 90 -24.55 6.67 -15.10
CA GLU A 90 -25.42 7.06 -14.00
C GLU A 90 -24.99 8.41 -13.39
N LEU A 91 -23.71 8.57 -13.07
CA LEU A 91 -23.15 9.79 -12.50
C LEU A 91 -23.24 11.00 -13.46
N MET A 92 -22.97 10.76 -14.74
CA MET A 92 -23.06 11.83 -15.76
C MET A 92 -24.52 12.22 -16.05
N ALA A 93 -25.48 11.29 -15.95
CA ALA A 93 -26.90 11.60 -16.07
C ALA A 93 -27.42 12.41 -14.87
N ALA A 94 -26.90 12.16 -13.66
CA ALA A 94 -27.26 12.89 -12.44
C ALA A 94 -26.71 14.33 -12.47
N ASP A 95 -25.45 14.50 -12.76
CA ASP A 95 -24.78 15.81 -12.90
C ASP A 95 -23.53 15.70 -13.78
N SER A 96 -23.63 16.13 -15.02
CA SER A 96 -22.53 16.13 -15.98
C SER A 96 -21.48 17.21 -15.76
N GLN A 97 -21.73 18.17 -14.87
CA GLN A 97 -20.80 19.28 -14.58
C GLN A 97 -19.91 19.00 -13.38
N GLN A 98 -20.30 18.08 -12.50
CA GLN A 98 -19.50 17.74 -11.34
C GLN A 98 -18.20 17.03 -11.79
N PRO A 99 -17.02 17.50 -11.30
CA PRO A 99 -15.73 16.88 -11.63
C PRO A 99 -15.71 15.38 -11.35
N LEU A 100 -15.20 14.60 -12.30
CA LEU A 100 -15.06 13.14 -12.20
C LEU A 100 -13.67 12.71 -12.66
N ILE A 101 -12.92 12.05 -11.77
CA ILE A 101 -11.57 11.52 -12.00
C ILE A 101 -11.61 9.99 -11.96
N LEU A 102 -10.91 9.34 -12.86
CA LEU A 102 -10.61 7.90 -12.81
C LEU A 102 -9.28 7.70 -12.11
N HIS A 103 -9.20 6.77 -11.14
CA HIS A 103 -7.99 6.53 -10.38
C HIS A 103 -7.67 5.03 -10.26
N PRO A 104 -7.00 4.42 -11.24
CA PRO A 104 -6.49 3.06 -11.15
C PRO A 104 -5.27 2.96 -10.22
N HIS A 105 -5.19 1.84 -9.50
CA HIS A 105 -4.09 1.46 -8.63
C HIS A 105 -3.37 0.23 -9.21
N ASP A 106 -2.12 0.41 -9.62
CA ASP A 106 -1.25 -0.56 -10.29
C ASP A 106 -1.80 -1.09 -11.64
N TRP A 107 -0.97 -1.82 -12.36
CA TRP A 107 -1.22 -2.38 -13.69
C TRP A 107 -2.45 -3.31 -13.75
N LEU A 108 -2.79 -3.95 -12.63
CA LEU A 108 -3.91 -4.90 -12.52
C LEU A 108 -5.27 -4.30 -12.88
N THR A 109 -5.40 -2.98 -12.91
CA THR A 109 -6.66 -2.25 -13.19
C THR A 109 -6.57 -1.35 -14.43
N HIS A 110 -5.43 -1.40 -15.13
CA HIS A 110 -5.11 -0.54 -16.26
C HIS A 110 -6.16 -0.62 -17.38
N PHE A 111 -6.44 -1.83 -17.89
CA PHE A 111 -7.26 -1.98 -19.10
C PHE A 111 -8.69 -1.46 -18.93
N ALA A 112 -9.28 -1.66 -17.76
CA ALA A 112 -10.60 -1.11 -17.42
C ALA A 112 -10.58 0.42 -17.40
N ALA A 113 -9.64 1.00 -16.66
CA ALA A 113 -9.54 2.45 -16.49
C ALA A 113 -9.21 3.16 -17.80
N ALA A 114 -8.26 2.63 -18.59
CA ALA A 114 -7.89 3.19 -19.88
C ALA A 114 -9.06 3.13 -20.88
N ALA A 115 -9.77 1.99 -20.97
CA ALA A 115 -10.93 1.86 -21.84
C ALA A 115 -12.04 2.87 -21.49
N LEU A 116 -12.32 3.06 -20.20
CA LEU A 116 -13.32 4.02 -19.71
C LEU A 116 -12.87 5.48 -19.91
N LYS A 117 -11.58 5.78 -19.67
CA LYS A 117 -10.97 7.08 -20.00
C LYS A 117 -11.25 7.47 -21.45
N HIS A 118 -10.94 6.59 -22.40
CA HIS A 118 -11.11 6.86 -23.83
C HIS A 118 -12.59 6.94 -24.24
N ARG A 119 -13.42 6.03 -23.72
CA ARG A 119 -14.85 5.98 -24.05
C ARG A 119 -15.60 7.23 -23.60
N HIS A 120 -15.35 7.68 -22.37
CA HIS A 120 -16.03 8.82 -21.76
C HIS A 120 -15.24 10.12 -21.83
N ARG A 121 -14.01 10.07 -22.37
CA ARG A 121 -13.08 11.22 -22.45
C ARG A 121 -12.86 11.88 -21.08
N LEU A 122 -12.65 11.06 -20.03
CA LEU A 122 -12.42 11.51 -18.67
C LEU A 122 -10.92 11.61 -18.37
N PRO A 123 -10.49 12.48 -17.44
CA PRO A 123 -9.12 12.51 -16.97
C PRO A 123 -8.85 11.34 -16.02
N MET A 124 -7.59 10.85 -16.01
CA MET A 124 -7.15 9.73 -15.22
C MET A 124 -5.87 10.07 -14.44
N VAL A 125 -5.85 9.78 -13.16
CA VAL A 125 -4.66 9.78 -12.29
C VAL A 125 -4.36 8.33 -11.96
N ALA A 126 -3.11 7.89 -12.02
CA ALA A 126 -2.72 6.52 -11.65
C ALA A 126 -1.81 6.54 -10.42
N THR A 127 -1.98 5.58 -9.51
CA THR A 127 -0.99 5.33 -8.44
C THR A 127 -0.23 4.05 -8.74
N ILE A 128 1.12 4.13 -8.68
CA ILE A 128 2.04 3.01 -8.80
C ILE A 128 2.58 2.68 -7.41
N HIS A 129 2.24 1.50 -6.91
CA HIS A 129 2.65 1.03 -5.58
C HIS A 129 3.98 0.28 -5.58
N ALA A 130 4.30 -0.40 -6.68
CA ALA A 130 5.55 -1.08 -6.93
C ALA A 130 5.67 -1.41 -8.42
N THR A 131 6.89 -1.58 -8.93
CA THR A 131 7.11 -2.03 -10.30
C THR A 131 7.48 -3.51 -10.35
N GLU A 132 7.20 -4.15 -11.48
CA GLU A 132 7.66 -5.52 -11.74
C GLU A 132 9.19 -5.57 -11.78
N TYR A 133 9.82 -4.53 -12.34
CA TYR A 133 11.27 -4.36 -12.37
C TYR A 133 11.87 -4.38 -10.96
N GLY A 134 11.36 -3.57 -10.04
CA GLY A 134 11.89 -3.45 -8.69
C GLY A 134 11.70 -4.73 -7.88
N ARG A 135 10.52 -5.37 -7.96
CA ARG A 135 10.24 -6.65 -7.26
C ARG A 135 11.21 -7.75 -7.63
N ASN A 136 11.69 -7.77 -8.88
CA ASN A 136 12.53 -8.84 -9.41
C ASN A 136 14.00 -8.43 -9.59
N ASN A 137 14.35 -7.19 -9.21
CA ASN A 137 15.67 -6.61 -9.45
C ASN A 137 16.05 -6.68 -10.95
N GLY A 138 15.11 -6.31 -11.81
CA GLY A 138 15.20 -6.37 -13.27
C GLY A 138 14.11 -7.21 -13.91
N ILE A 139 14.10 -7.28 -15.24
CA ILE A 139 13.14 -8.03 -16.04
C ILE A 139 13.84 -9.25 -16.66
N GLY A 140 13.44 -10.46 -16.26
CA GLY A 140 14.15 -11.71 -16.61
C GLY A 140 13.34 -12.74 -17.41
N ASN A 141 12.02 -12.54 -17.63
CA ASN A 141 11.20 -13.52 -18.35
C ASN A 141 10.03 -12.84 -19.11
N PRO A 142 9.39 -13.54 -20.06
CA PRO A 142 8.32 -12.97 -20.90
C PRO A 142 7.12 -12.42 -20.11
N THR A 143 6.73 -13.04 -19.00
CA THR A 143 5.63 -12.54 -18.17
C THR A 143 5.99 -11.21 -17.51
N GLN A 144 7.22 -11.08 -17.02
CA GLN A 144 7.71 -9.81 -16.47
C GLN A 144 7.81 -8.72 -17.53
N VAL A 145 8.26 -9.04 -18.75
CA VAL A 145 8.24 -8.11 -19.88
C VAL A 145 6.83 -7.62 -20.16
N TYR A 146 5.86 -8.52 -20.19
CA TYR A 146 4.45 -8.17 -20.40
C TYR A 146 3.93 -7.25 -19.28
N ILE A 147 4.15 -7.60 -18.01
CA ILE A 147 3.69 -6.79 -16.87
C ILE A 147 4.32 -5.40 -16.92
N ASN A 148 5.65 -5.33 -17.12
CA ASN A 148 6.37 -4.05 -17.22
C ASN A 148 5.83 -3.17 -18.38
N SER A 149 5.47 -3.77 -19.51
CA SER A 149 4.86 -3.02 -20.63
C SER A 149 3.48 -2.45 -20.25
N VAL A 150 2.67 -3.19 -19.47
CA VAL A 150 1.37 -2.71 -19.00
C VAL A 150 1.53 -1.62 -17.93
N GLU A 151 2.55 -1.70 -17.08
CA GLU A 151 2.90 -0.62 -16.14
C GLU A 151 3.30 0.65 -16.89
N GLU A 152 4.09 0.52 -17.95
CA GLU A 152 4.48 1.65 -18.82
C GLU A 152 3.26 2.26 -19.53
N GLU A 153 2.36 1.42 -20.10
CA GLU A 153 1.10 1.88 -20.71
C GLU A 153 0.22 2.63 -19.70
N LEU A 154 0.06 2.11 -18.47
CA LEU A 154 -0.72 2.77 -17.42
C LEU A 154 -0.22 4.18 -17.14
N GLN A 155 1.10 4.33 -17.00
CA GLN A 155 1.70 5.63 -16.73
C GLN A 155 1.61 6.56 -17.95
N HIS A 156 1.73 6.03 -19.17
CA HIS A 156 1.53 6.80 -20.38
C HIS A 156 0.10 7.35 -20.49
N GLU A 157 -0.90 6.50 -20.21
CA GLU A 157 -2.32 6.87 -20.26
C GLU A 157 -2.74 7.86 -19.15
N ALA A 158 -2.13 7.82 -17.98
CA ALA A 158 -2.46 8.72 -16.90
C ALA A 158 -2.14 10.19 -17.24
N TRP A 159 -2.95 11.12 -16.78
CA TRP A 159 -2.65 12.57 -16.80
C TRP A 159 -1.51 12.91 -15.84
N ARG A 160 -1.61 12.38 -14.63
CA ARG A 160 -0.59 12.42 -13.59
C ARG A 160 -0.40 11.04 -12.99
N VAL A 161 0.80 10.78 -12.51
CA VAL A 161 1.17 9.55 -11.82
C VAL A 161 1.52 9.87 -10.37
N ILE A 162 0.93 9.18 -9.44
CA ILE A 162 1.27 9.25 -8.01
C ILE A 162 2.19 8.07 -7.69
N VAL A 163 3.28 8.35 -7.00
CA VAL A 163 4.20 7.37 -6.44
C VAL A 163 4.39 7.64 -4.95
N CYS A 164 4.70 6.60 -4.16
CA CYS A 164 4.71 6.73 -2.70
C CYS A 164 6.01 7.31 -2.11
N THR A 165 7.11 7.37 -2.89
CA THR A 165 8.45 7.84 -2.45
C THR A 165 9.22 8.46 -3.60
N GLU A 166 10.25 9.24 -3.28
CA GLU A 166 11.23 9.72 -4.27
C GLU A 166 12.00 8.54 -4.89
N PHE A 167 12.25 7.48 -4.09
CA PHE A 167 12.81 6.23 -4.61
C PHE A 167 11.92 5.65 -5.73
N MET A 168 10.61 5.54 -5.53
CA MET A 168 9.68 5.04 -6.55
C MET A 168 9.61 5.97 -7.77
N LYS A 169 9.78 7.27 -7.57
CA LYS A 169 9.84 8.23 -8.66
C LYS A 169 11.05 7.99 -9.57
N LEU A 170 12.22 7.77 -8.97
CA LEU A 170 13.45 7.39 -9.69
C LEU A 170 13.29 6.03 -10.39
N GLU A 171 12.67 5.06 -9.72
CA GLU A 171 12.45 3.73 -10.29
C GLU A 171 11.49 3.78 -11.49
N CYS A 172 10.39 4.52 -11.40
CA CYS A 172 9.45 4.70 -12.52
C CYS A 172 10.07 5.45 -13.70
N GLU A 173 10.91 6.46 -13.45
CA GLU A 173 11.67 7.14 -14.53
C GLU A 173 12.62 6.16 -15.22
N HIS A 174 13.35 5.36 -14.45
CA HIS A 174 14.32 4.41 -14.97
C HIS A 174 13.68 3.20 -15.69
N ALA A 175 12.73 2.54 -15.04
CA ALA A 175 12.18 1.26 -15.48
C ALA A 175 11.00 1.39 -16.45
N LEU A 176 10.25 2.50 -16.37
CA LEU A 176 9.00 2.71 -17.10
C LEU A 176 9.03 3.99 -17.95
N HIS A 177 10.19 4.65 -18.05
CA HIS A 177 10.40 5.86 -18.85
C HIS A 177 9.40 6.98 -18.59
N THR A 178 8.86 7.04 -17.35
CA THR A 178 7.88 8.06 -16.98
C THR A 178 8.53 9.42 -16.85
N PRO A 179 8.04 10.47 -17.54
CA PRO A 179 8.60 11.81 -17.41
C PRO A 179 8.56 12.31 -15.96
N TRP A 180 9.67 12.87 -15.49
CA TRP A 180 9.84 13.32 -14.10
C TRP A 180 8.76 14.32 -13.65
N ASP A 181 8.38 15.23 -14.53
CA ASP A 181 7.38 16.27 -14.28
C ASP A 181 5.94 15.75 -14.30
N LYS A 182 5.71 14.52 -14.78
CA LYS A 182 4.41 13.82 -14.76
C LYS A 182 4.12 13.15 -13.42
N MET A 183 5.12 12.97 -12.57
CA MET A 183 5.03 12.24 -11.32
C MET A 183 4.94 13.16 -10.11
N ASP A 184 4.00 12.86 -9.21
CA ASP A 184 3.83 13.47 -7.89
C ASP A 184 4.15 12.45 -6.80
N VAL A 185 4.92 12.85 -5.79
CA VAL A 185 5.21 11.98 -4.64
C VAL A 185 4.20 12.26 -3.54
N VAL A 186 3.37 11.25 -3.24
CA VAL A 186 2.40 11.27 -2.13
C VAL A 186 2.60 10.00 -1.31
N PRO A 187 3.07 10.09 -0.07
CA PRO A 187 3.36 8.91 0.74
C PRO A 187 2.09 8.13 1.10
N ASN A 188 2.25 6.90 1.57
CA ASN A 188 1.16 6.18 2.20
C ASN A 188 0.93 6.70 3.62
N GLY A 189 -0.30 6.53 4.10
CA GLY A 189 -0.68 6.83 5.47
C GLY A 189 -0.81 5.59 6.35
N VAL A 190 -1.04 5.83 7.62
CA VAL A 190 -1.46 4.85 8.59
C VAL A 190 -2.55 5.45 9.48
N ASP A 191 -3.54 4.65 9.86
CA ASP A 191 -4.50 5.04 10.88
C ASP A 191 -3.89 4.75 12.26
N ALA A 192 -3.31 5.78 12.89
CA ALA A 192 -2.72 5.65 14.21
C ALA A 192 -3.74 5.24 15.28
N ALA A 193 -5.03 5.54 15.11
CA ALA A 193 -6.06 5.17 16.06
C ALA A 193 -6.31 3.66 16.08
N LYS A 194 -6.13 2.99 14.94
CA LYS A 194 -6.18 1.51 14.85
C LYS A 194 -5.09 0.84 15.68
N PHE A 195 -3.93 1.51 15.87
CA PHE A 195 -2.79 1.00 16.63
C PHE A 195 -2.83 1.39 18.12
N LYS A 196 -3.98 1.84 18.61
CA LYS A 196 -4.18 1.97 20.03
C LYS A 196 -4.14 0.56 20.66
N LEU A 197 -3.07 0.31 21.40
CA LEU A 197 -2.81 -1.00 22.01
C LEU A 197 -3.95 -1.37 22.97
N PRO A 198 -4.33 -2.66 23.06
CA PRO A 198 -5.36 -3.12 24.00
C PRO A 198 -4.94 -2.85 25.44
N GLU A 199 -5.91 -2.48 26.25
CA GLU A 199 -5.71 -2.34 27.71
C GLU A 199 -5.69 -3.73 28.33
N PHE A 200 -4.51 -4.32 28.43
CA PHE A 200 -4.28 -5.54 29.19
C PHE A 200 -3.98 -5.24 30.65
N THR A 201 -4.51 -6.06 31.56
CA THR A 201 -3.92 -6.18 32.89
C THR A 201 -2.49 -6.72 32.78
N TRP A 202 -1.69 -6.55 33.82
CA TRP A 202 -0.32 -7.08 33.80
C TRP A 202 -0.30 -8.60 33.64
N GLU A 203 -1.23 -9.29 34.28
CA GLU A 203 -1.40 -10.74 34.25
C GLU A 203 -1.80 -11.23 32.86
N GLU A 204 -2.79 -10.59 32.23
CA GLU A 204 -3.23 -10.92 30.85
C GLU A 204 -2.10 -10.72 29.84
N LYS A 205 -1.34 -9.63 29.98
CA LYS A 205 -0.19 -9.37 29.13
C LYS A 205 0.90 -10.42 29.29
N ALA A 206 1.21 -10.80 30.54
CA ALA A 206 2.20 -11.82 30.84
C ALA A 206 1.76 -13.20 30.31
N GLU A 207 0.49 -13.58 30.48
CA GLU A 207 -0.08 -14.81 29.97
C GLU A 207 -0.03 -14.84 28.44
N PHE A 208 -0.45 -13.77 27.77
CA PHE A 208 -0.41 -13.69 26.29
C PHE A 208 1.03 -13.79 25.77
N ARG A 209 1.97 -13.06 26.41
CA ARG A 209 3.40 -13.08 26.06
C ARG A 209 4.03 -14.46 26.23
N SER A 210 3.64 -15.22 27.25
CA SER A 210 4.18 -16.55 27.54
C SER A 210 3.98 -17.58 26.42
N ARG A 211 3.04 -17.32 25.50
CA ARG A 211 2.81 -18.15 24.31
C ARG A 211 3.97 -18.08 23.31
N TYR A 212 4.76 -17.02 23.35
CA TYR A 212 5.78 -16.69 22.33
C TYR A 212 7.19 -16.65 22.90
N ALA A 213 7.38 -16.24 24.14
CA ALA A 213 8.69 -16.06 24.75
C ALA A 213 8.64 -16.27 26.27
N ALA A 214 9.78 -16.63 26.86
CA ALA A 214 9.95 -16.64 28.31
C ALA A 214 9.93 -15.19 28.88
N PRO A 215 9.63 -14.99 30.17
CA PRO A 215 9.50 -13.67 30.77
C PRO A 215 10.73 -12.77 30.58
N GLU A 216 11.94 -13.35 30.62
CA GLU A 216 13.23 -12.67 30.47
C GLU A 216 13.62 -12.38 29.03
N GLU A 217 13.06 -13.13 28.05
CA GLU A 217 13.44 -12.98 26.64
C GLU A 217 12.89 -11.69 26.04
N LYS A 218 13.71 -10.97 25.28
CA LYS A 218 13.31 -9.84 24.43
C LYS A 218 12.76 -10.36 23.11
N ILE A 219 11.60 -9.84 22.68
CA ILE A 219 10.95 -10.25 21.44
C ILE A 219 11.32 -9.27 20.33
N ILE A 220 12.05 -9.76 19.33
CA ILE A 220 12.22 -9.09 18.04
C ILE A 220 11.10 -9.62 17.13
N PHE A 221 10.35 -8.72 16.53
CA PHE A 221 9.14 -9.02 15.78
C PHE A 221 9.28 -8.69 14.30
N PHE A 222 8.81 -9.58 13.46
CA PHE A 222 8.61 -9.35 12.04
C PHE A 222 7.18 -9.69 11.65
N VAL A 223 6.55 -8.87 10.83
CA VAL A 223 5.28 -9.16 10.17
C VAL A 223 5.36 -8.85 8.67
N GLY A 224 4.90 -9.79 7.84
CA GLY A 224 4.89 -9.63 6.39
C GLY A 224 4.81 -10.95 5.64
N ARG A 225 4.75 -10.89 4.32
CA ARG A 225 4.77 -12.09 3.46
C ARG A 225 6.14 -12.78 3.54
N MET A 226 6.15 -14.10 3.53
CA MET A 226 7.38 -14.90 3.52
C MET A 226 7.95 -15.01 2.10
N VAL A 227 8.37 -13.87 1.55
CA VAL A 227 8.98 -13.72 0.23
C VAL A 227 10.37 -13.11 0.37
N ARG A 228 11.25 -13.40 -0.60
CA ARG A 228 12.66 -13.03 -0.52
C ARG A 228 12.87 -11.52 -0.31
N GLU A 229 12.07 -10.69 -0.99
CA GLU A 229 12.20 -9.23 -0.91
C GLU A 229 11.91 -8.66 0.48
N LYS A 230 11.22 -9.39 1.36
CA LYS A 230 10.95 -8.95 2.75
C LYS A 230 12.11 -9.26 3.72
N GLY A 231 13.14 -9.96 3.29
CA GLY A 231 14.42 -10.07 4.01
C GLY A 231 14.38 -10.91 5.29
N VAL A 232 13.37 -11.74 5.52
CA VAL A 232 13.25 -12.59 6.73
C VAL A 232 14.48 -13.47 6.93
N GLN A 233 15.08 -13.96 5.84
CA GLN A 233 16.33 -14.72 5.87
C GLN A 233 17.48 -13.93 6.50
N VAL A 234 17.59 -12.61 6.20
CA VAL A 234 18.63 -11.74 6.77
C VAL A 234 18.46 -11.57 8.27
N LEU A 235 17.20 -11.51 8.74
CA LEU A 235 16.89 -11.43 10.17
C LEU A 235 17.27 -12.72 10.91
N ILE A 236 16.98 -13.88 10.31
CA ILE A 236 17.37 -15.18 10.86
C ILE A 236 18.90 -15.33 10.89
N GLU A 237 19.60 -14.90 9.83
CA GLU A 237 21.07 -14.88 9.75
C GLU A 237 21.71 -13.93 10.77
N ALA A 238 21.05 -12.86 11.14
CA ALA A 238 21.51 -11.92 12.16
C ALA A 238 21.39 -12.46 13.61
N LEU A 239 20.44 -13.42 13.84
CA LEU A 239 20.07 -13.87 15.17
C LEU A 239 21.23 -14.49 15.98
N PRO A 240 22.15 -15.29 15.43
CA PRO A 240 23.31 -15.80 16.18
C PRO A 240 24.16 -14.70 16.80
N LYS A 241 24.45 -13.61 16.04
CA LYS A 241 25.21 -12.47 16.53
C LYS A 241 24.41 -11.68 17.58
N VAL A 242 23.10 -11.49 17.36
CA VAL A 242 22.22 -10.84 18.35
C VAL A 242 22.26 -11.60 19.66
N ARG A 243 22.10 -12.92 19.65
CA ARG A 243 22.10 -13.76 20.86
C ARG A 243 23.47 -13.85 21.54
N TRP A 244 24.54 -13.74 20.76
CA TRP A 244 25.88 -13.63 21.37
C TRP A 244 26.04 -12.33 22.18
N GLY A 245 25.50 -11.22 21.69
CA GLY A 245 25.53 -9.92 22.37
C GLY A 245 24.43 -9.74 23.42
N TYR A 246 23.24 -10.32 23.21
CA TYR A 246 22.10 -10.28 24.13
C TYR A 246 21.42 -11.67 24.15
N HIS A 247 21.81 -12.52 25.11
CA HIS A 247 21.46 -13.94 25.14
C HIS A 247 19.94 -14.19 25.14
N ASP A 248 19.17 -13.45 25.92
CA ASP A 248 17.75 -13.67 26.14
C ASP A 248 16.92 -12.96 25.06
N THR A 249 16.97 -13.50 23.83
CA THR A 249 16.30 -12.96 22.65
C THR A 249 15.51 -14.03 21.91
N LYS A 250 14.29 -13.70 21.56
CA LYS A 250 13.35 -14.51 20.76
C LYS A 250 12.95 -13.75 19.50
N LEU A 251 12.91 -14.45 18.37
CA LEU A 251 12.40 -13.91 17.11
C LEU A 251 10.98 -14.42 16.89
N LEU A 252 10.02 -13.52 16.77
CA LEU A 252 8.62 -13.79 16.44
C LEU A 252 8.33 -13.36 15.01
N ILE A 253 7.97 -14.31 14.14
CA ILE A 253 7.70 -14.10 12.72
C ILE A 253 6.23 -14.37 12.43
N CYS A 254 5.49 -13.34 12.01
CA CYS A 254 4.10 -13.40 11.58
C CYS A 254 3.95 -13.18 10.08
N GLY A 255 3.02 -13.90 9.45
CA GLY A 255 2.66 -13.73 8.05
C GLY A 255 2.52 -15.03 7.29
N GLY A 256 1.93 -14.92 6.10
CA GLY A 256 1.70 -16.04 5.19
C GLY A 256 2.81 -16.22 4.17
N GLY A 257 2.79 -17.38 3.50
CA GLY A 257 3.72 -17.74 2.44
C GLY A 257 4.53 -18.99 2.73
N PHE A 258 5.40 -19.37 1.78
CA PHE A 258 6.24 -20.57 1.90
C PHE A 258 7.42 -20.31 2.85
N ARG A 259 7.48 -21.03 3.96
CA ARG A 259 8.43 -20.79 5.07
C ARG A 259 9.43 -21.93 5.32
N GLU A 260 9.31 -23.06 4.64
CA GLU A 260 10.14 -24.22 4.92
C GLU A 260 11.65 -23.93 4.82
N HIS A 261 12.06 -23.15 3.81
CA HIS A 261 13.45 -22.74 3.66
C HIS A 261 13.95 -21.86 4.84
N LEU A 262 13.06 -21.04 5.46
CA LEU A 262 13.39 -20.21 6.61
C LEU A 262 13.53 -21.06 7.89
N VAL A 263 12.67 -22.08 8.05
CA VAL A 263 12.75 -23.04 9.14
C VAL A 263 14.07 -23.83 9.04
N ASN A 264 14.41 -24.29 7.84
CA ASN A 264 15.66 -24.99 7.58
C ASN A 264 16.89 -24.12 7.83
N LEU A 265 16.83 -22.82 7.47
CA LEU A 265 17.89 -21.86 7.76
C LEU A 265 18.08 -21.66 9.26
N ALA A 266 16.98 -21.50 10.02
CA ALA A 266 17.04 -21.37 11.49
C ALA A 266 17.68 -22.63 12.12
N ALA A 267 17.31 -23.82 11.69
CA ALA A 267 17.89 -25.08 12.15
C ALA A 267 19.38 -25.20 11.79
N TYR A 268 19.76 -24.86 10.55
CA TYR A 268 21.16 -24.85 10.09
C TYR A 268 22.05 -23.95 10.96
N LEU A 269 21.52 -22.82 11.42
CA LEU A 269 22.22 -21.88 12.28
C LEU A 269 22.13 -22.22 13.79
N GLY A 270 21.43 -23.32 14.17
CA GLY A 270 21.19 -23.69 15.56
C GLY A 270 20.24 -22.77 16.32
N MET A 271 19.38 -22.06 15.59
CA MET A 271 18.45 -21.03 16.13
C MET A 271 16.99 -21.51 16.16
N GLU A 272 16.69 -22.77 15.86
CA GLU A 272 15.33 -23.31 15.75
C GLU A 272 14.48 -23.11 17.02
N ARG A 273 15.10 -23.11 18.21
CA ARG A 273 14.41 -22.87 19.49
C ARG A 273 14.17 -21.38 19.79
N HIS A 274 14.81 -20.51 19.02
CA HIS A 274 14.80 -19.06 19.24
C HIS A 274 13.99 -18.31 18.16
N VAL A 275 13.43 -19.04 17.18
CA VAL A 275 12.55 -18.49 16.14
C VAL A 275 11.16 -19.12 16.28
N TYR A 276 10.15 -18.29 16.44
CA TYR A 276 8.75 -18.72 16.47
C TYR A 276 8.01 -18.23 15.22
N PHE A 277 7.54 -19.15 14.40
CA PHE A 277 6.74 -18.87 13.22
C PHE A 277 5.25 -18.96 13.55
N ALA A 278 4.60 -17.84 13.80
CA ALA A 278 3.18 -17.79 14.17
C ALA A 278 2.23 -18.03 12.99
N GLY A 279 2.72 -17.92 11.74
CA GLY A 279 1.85 -17.96 10.56
C GLY A 279 1.06 -16.68 10.36
N PHE A 280 -0.06 -16.76 9.64
CA PHE A 280 -0.97 -15.63 9.48
C PHE A 280 -1.64 -15.30 10.82
N VAL A 281 -1.68 -14.03 11.16
CA VAL A 281 -2.28 -13.51 12.39
C VAL A 281 -3.35 -12.48 12.01
N PRO A 282 -4.60 -12.61 12.49
CA PRO A 282 -5.64 -11.61 12.30
C PRO A 282 -5.27 -10.27 12.93
N ASP A 283 -5.82 -9.18 12.40
CA ASP A 283 -5.52 -7.80 12.86
C ASP A 283 -5.72 -7.62 14.37
N GLU A 284 -6.78 -8.20 14.94
CA GLU A 284 -7.05 -8.11 16.39
C GLU A 284 -5.91 -8.71 17.23
N ASP A 285 -5.39 -9.87 16.83
CA ASP A 285 -4.28 -10.51 17.53
C ASP A 285 -2.93 -9.83 17.20
N LEU A 286 -2.80 -9.24 16.03
CA LEU A 286 -1.64 -8.43 15.67
C LEU A 286 -1.47 -7.23 16.61
N MET A 287 -2.57 -6.54 16.98
CA MET A 287 -2.52 -5.46 17.98
C MET A 287 -2.08 -5.96 19.35
N LYS A 288 -2.54 -7.15 19.76
CA LYS A 288 -2.07 -7.78 21.01
C LYS A 288 -0.57 -8.10 20.95
N ILE A 289 -0.08 -8.56 19.79
CA ILE A 289 1.35 -8.84 19.59
C ILE A 289 2.17 -7.55 19.68
N TYR A 290 1.74 -6.45 19.04
CA TYR A 290 2.44 -5.17 19.16
C TYR A 290 2.57 -4.70 20.63
N SER A 291 1.64 -5.06 21.51
CA SER A 291 1.70 -4.70 22.94
C SER A 291 2.76 -5.45 23.74
N ILE A 292 3.26 -6.60 23.25
CA ILE A 292 4.19 -7.48 23.99
C ILE A 292 5.59 -7.54 23.41
N ILE A 293 5.84 -6.97 22.23
CA ILE A 293 7.14 -7.01 21.57
C ILE A 293 8.04 -5.87 22.07
N ASP A 294 9.35 -6.06 21.91
CA ASP A 294 10.35 -5.08 22.33
C ASP A 294 10.90 -4.28 21.14
N ILE A 295 11.04 -4.90 19.95
CA ILE A 295 11.54 -4.28 18.73
C ILE A 295 10.77 -4.84 17.52
N ALA A 296 10.31 -3.98 16.62
CA ALA A 296 9.82 -4.38 15.30
C ALA A 296 10.96 -4.25 14.27
N CYS A 297 11.13 -5.27 13.41
CA CYS A 297 12.24 -5.33 12.47
C CYS A 297 11.75 -5.66 11.06
N PHE A 298 12.07 -4.80 10.08
CA PHE A 298 11.66 -4.94 8.69
C PHE A 298 12.88 -4.84 7.76
N PRO A 299 13.66 -5.93 7.59
CA PRO A 299 14.93 -5.95 6.89
C PRO A 299 14.77 -6.19 5.39
N SER A 300 13.80 -5.54 4.76
CA SER A 300 13.47 -5.73 3.35
C SER A 300 14.68 -5.55 2.44
N LEU A 301 14.74 -6.31 1.36
CA LEU A 301 15.73 -6.16 0.27
C LEU A 301 15.18 -5.25 -0.84
N TYR A 302 13.87 -5.17 -0.94
CA TYR A 302 13.13 -4.23 -1.78
C TYR A 302 11.86 -3.81 -1.04
N GLU A 303 11.65 -2.51 -0.91
CA GLU A 303 10.48 -1.93 -0.24
C GLU A 303 10.14 -0.58 -0.88
N PRO A 304 9.09 -0.49 -1.67
CA PRO A 304 8.69 0.78 -2.29
C PRO A 304 8.39 1.90 -1.29
N PHE A 305 7.85 1.53 -0.12
CA PHE A 305 7.48 2.47 0.93
C PHE A 305 7.75 1.94 2.34
N GLY A 306 7.00 0.90 2.79
CA GLY A 306 7.14 0.31 4.12
C GLY A 306 5.99 0.66 5.07
N ILE A 307 4.74 0.38 4.67
CA ILE A 307 3.56 0.57 5.54
C ILE A 307 3.75 -0.14 6.89
N VAL A 308 4.32 -1.35 6.90
CA VAL A 308 4.57 -2.11 8.13
C VAL A 308 5.52 -1.39 9.11
N ALA A 309 6.45 -0.57 8.60
CA ALA A 309 7.30 0.28 9.46
C ALA A 309 6.48 1.39 10.11
N LEU A 310 5.55 2.03 9.35
CA LEU A 310 4.60 3.00 9.93
C LEU A 310 3.70 2.37 10.99
N GLU A 311 3.24 1.13 10.78
CA GLU A 311 2.45 0.38 11.75
C GLU A 311 3.21 0.17 13.05
N GLY A 312 4.49 -0.26 12.98
CA GLY A 312 5.35 -0.37 14.15
C GLY A 312 5.56 0.97 14.88
N MET A 313 5.76 2.05 14.12
CA MET A 313 5.88 3.41 14.66
C MET A 313 4.58 3.87 15.32
N ALA A 314 3.43 3.62 14.70
CA ALA A 314 2.11 3.95 15.24
C ALA A 314 1.78 3.15 16.51
N ALA A 315 2.19 1.89 16.56
CA ALA A 315 2.05 1.01 17.74
C ALA A 315 2.97 1.39 18.89
N GLY A 316 3.85 2.39 18.72
CA GLY A 316 4.75 2.84 19.79
C GLY A 316 5.88 1.85 20.07
N VAL A 317 6.34 1.08 19.09
CA VAL A 317 7.42 0.12 19.20
C VAL A 317 8.67 0.65 18.50
N PRO A 318 9.88 0.51 19.09
CA PRO A 318 11.12 0.85 18.39
C PRO A 318 11.26 0.04 17.10
N VAL A 319 11.57 0.71 15.98
CA VAL A 319 11.69 0.05 14.67
C VAL A 319 13.14 -0.01 14.20
N VAL A 320 13.51 -1.17 13.62
CA VAL A 320 14.76 -1.36 12.87
C VAL A 320 14.41 -1.75 11.47
N VAL A 321 14.89 -1.00 10.49
CA VAL A 321 14.61 -1.24 9.07
C VAL A 321 15.92 -1.34 8.28
N SER A 322 15.86 -1.89 7.07
CA SER A 322 16.95 -1.76 6.11
C SER A 322 16.91 -0.39 5.41
N ASP A 323 17.97 -0.05 4.69
CA ASP A 323 18.05 1.11 3.81
C ASP A 323 17.51 0.83 2.39
N ALA A 324 16.72 -0.24 2.22
CA ALA A 324 16.14 -0.61 0.94
C ALA A 324 15.01 0.32 0.52
N GLY A 325 15.08 0.79 -0.73
CA GLY A 325 13.96 1.50 -1.37
C GLY A 325 13.53 2.76 -0.65
N GLY A 326 12.24 2.86 -0.37
CA GLY A 326 11.62 4.00 0.30
C GLY A 326 11.70 3.98 1.83
N LEU A 327 12.22 2.92 2.46
CA LEU A 327 12.29 2.84 3.93
C LEU A 327 13.02 4.01 4.59
N PRO A 328 14.14 4.55 4.05
CA PRO A 328 14.80 5.72 4.62
C PRO A 328 13.97 7.01 4.57
N GLU A 329 12.97 7.09 3.69
CA GLU A 329 12.04 8.22 3.63
C GLU A 329 10.96 8.15 4.71
N VAL A 330 10.66 6.94 5.19
CA VAL A 330 9.71 6.66 6.28
C VAL A 330 10.41 6.74 7.64
N VAL A 331 11.51 6.00 7.80
CA VAL A 331 12.27 5.88 9.05
C VAL A 331 13.57 6.66 8.96
N GLU A 332 13.65 7.77 9.67
CA GLU A 332 14.85 8.61 9.75
C GLU A 332 15.83 8.01 10.76
N ASN A 333 17.02 7.59 10.26
CA ASN A 333 18.02 6.89 11.06
C ASN A 333 18.47 7.68 12.31
N GLY A 334 18.38 7.06 13.46
CA GLY A 334 18.78 7.66 14.75
C GLY A 334 17.81 8.72 15.28
N VAL A 335 16.73 9.04 14.55
CA VAL A 335 15.68 10.00 14.93
C VAL A 335 14.35 9.30 15.22
N THR A 336 13.83 8.53 14.24
CA THR A 336 12.54 7.83 14.37
C THR A 336 12.66 6.30 14.36
N GLY A 337 13.85 5.77 14.13
CA GLY A 337 14.18 4.35 14.15
C GLY A 337 15.66 4.14 13.85
N ILE A 338 16.04 2.90 13.63
CA ILE A 338 17.41 2.53 13.20
C ILE A 338 17.35 1.99 11.80
N THR A 339 18.20 2.53 10.93
CA THR A 339 18.37 2.03 9.56
C THR A 339 19.68 1.24 9.47
N THR A 340 19.63 0.09 8.79
CA THR A 340 20.77 -0.85 8.62
C THR A 340 20.95 -1.15 7.14
N TYR A 341 22.12 -1.65 6.73
CA TYR A 341 22.38 -1.98 5.33
C TYR A 341 21.56 -3.18 4.86
N ALA A 342 20.84 -3.02 3.77
CA ALA A 342 20.02 -4.07 3.18
C ALA A 342 20.86 -5.31 2.84
N GLY A 343 20.33 -6.50 3.15
CA GLY A 343 21.02 -7.76 2.92
C GLY A 343 22.27 -8.01 3.78
N ASN A 344 22.52 -7.18 4.80
CA ASN A 344 23.68 -7.34 5.68
C ASN A 344 23.28 -7.77 7.10
N PRO A 345 23.38 -9.08 7.44
CA PRO A 345 23.01 -9.61 8.76
C PRO A 345 23.83 -8.99 9.91
N ASN A 346 25.09 -8.61 9.66
CA ASN A 346 25.92 -8.01 10.70
C ASN A 346 25.48 -6.59 11.03
N SER A 347 25.18 -5.76 10.03
CA SER A 347 24.63 -4.43 10.23
C SER A 347 23.28 -4.50 10.95
N LEU A 348 22.42 -5.45 10.54
CA LEU A 348 21.12 -5.66 11.17
C LEU A 348 21.27 -6.04 12.64
N ALA A 349 22.17 -6.98 12.97
CA ALA A 349 22.46 -7.39 14.34
C ALA A 349 22.95 -6.20 15.20
N ASP A 350 23.83 -5.35 14.66
CA ASP A 350 24.33 -4.18 15.39
C ASP A 350 23.20 -3.16 15.69
N GLY A 351 22.29 -2.92 14.71
CA GLY A 351 21.11 -2.08 14.92
C GLY A 351 20.17 -2.62 16.02
N LEU A 352 19.91 -3.93 16.00
CA LEU A 352 19.09 -4.61 17.01
C LEU A 352 19.75 -4.56 18.40
N LEU A 353 21.04 -4.90 18.51
CA LEU A 353 21.81 -4.86 19.76
C LEU A 353 21.85 -3.47 20.37
N LYS A 354 21.95 -2.42 19.55
CA LYS A 354 21.88 -1.05 20.02
C LYS A 354 20.60 -0.78 20.80
N LEU A 355 19.44 -1.16 20.28
CA LEU A 355 18.15 -0.97 20.95
C LEU A 355 17.98 -1.88 22.17
N LEU A 356 18.52 -3.11 22.15
CA LEU A 356 18.46 -4.04 23.26
C LEU A 356 19.30 -3.55 24.46
N HIS A 357 20.45 -2.93 24.20
CA HIS A 357 21.34 -2.39 25.25
C HIS A 357 21.01 -0.96 25.68
N GLU A 358 20.34 -0.19 24.82
CA GLU A 358 20.03 1.23 25.05
C GLU A 358 18.51 1.49 25.08
N PRO A 359 17.75 1.05 26.11
CA PRO A 359 16.28 1.24 26.14
C PRO A 359 15.85 2.71 26.08
N GLU A 360 16.68 3.64 26.61
CA GLU A 360 16.41 5.09 26.53
C GLU A 360 16.44 5.60 25.08
N THR A 361 17.37 5.09 24.28
CA THR A 361 17.41 5.38 22.85
C THR A 361 16.10 4.91 22.18
N GLY A 362 15.64 3.69 22.51
CA GLY A 362 14.37 3.17 22.01
C GLY A 362 13.18 4.09 22.36
N ARG A 363 13.06 4.53 23.61
CA ARG A 363 11.98 5.45 24.05
C ARG A 363 12.00 6.78 23.30
N ARG A 364 13.18 7.36 23.11
CA ARG A 364 13.34 8.62 22.36
C ARG A 364 12.94 8.47 20.91
N LEU A 365 13.35 7.38 20.24
CA LEU A 365 13.00 7.10 18.85
C LEU A 365 11.49 6.92 18.69
N VAL A 366 10.84 6.19 19.59
CA VAL A 366 9.39 5.98 19.59
C VAL A 366 8.62 7.30 19.69
N ALA A 367 9.02 8.20 20.58
CA ALA A 367 8.35 9.50 20.73
C ALA A 367 8.40 10.32 19.44
N ALA A 368 9.57 10.40 18.80
CA ALA A 368 9.74 11.11 17.52
C ALA A 368 9.02 10.40 16.35
N ALA A 369 9.02 9.06 16.36
CA ALA A 369 8.31 8.26 15.37
C ALA A 369 6.79 8.51 15.41
N HIS A 370 6.22 8.51 16.60
CA HIS A 370 4.79 8.77 16.81
C HIS A 370 4.39 10.18 16.35
N GLU A 371 5.17 11.20 16.68
CA GLU A 371 4.95 12.57 16.18
C GLU A 371 4.99 12.64 14.66
N ARG A 372 5.96 11.97 14.03
CA ARG A 372 6.09 11.91 12.56
C ARG A 372 4.90 11.20 11.91
N VAL A 373 4.39 10.11 12.50
CA VAL A 373 3.19 9.42 12.03
C VAL A 373 1.99 10.36 12.04
N LEU A 374 1.73 11.02 13.17
CA LEU A 374 0.57 11.91 13.33
C LEU A 374 0.63 13.14 12.43
N SER A 375 1.82 13.70 12.19
CA SER A 375 1.97 14.93 11.40
C SER A 375 2.06 14.69 9.89
N LYS A 376 2.77 13.63 9.46
CA LYS A 376 3.12 13.43 8.05
C LYS A 376 2.37 12.27 7.38
N PHE A 377 2.09 11.20 8.12
CA PHE A 377 1.61 9.94 7.56
C PHE A 377 0.16 9.60 7.96
N ASN A 378 -0.66 10.57 8.33
CA ASN A 378 -2.08 10.37 8.55
C ASN A 378 -2.88 10.49 7.24
N TRP A 379 -3.97 9.76 7.12
CA TRP A 379 -4.75 9.69 5.89
C TRP A 379 -5.41 11.01 5.48
N ASP A 380 -5.76 11.90 6.41
CA ASP A 380 -6.34 13.21 6.07
C ASP A 380 -5.30 14.09 5.36
N THR A 381 -4.04 14.08 5.82
CA THR A 381 -2.93 14.78 5.16
C THR A 381 -2.67 14.20 3.76
N ILE A 382 -2.65 12.87 3.62
CA ILE A 382 -2.45 12.19 2.34
C ILE A 382 -3.60 12.48 1.37
N ALA A 383 -4.83 12.44 1.85
CA ALA A 383 -6.01 12.77 1.06
C ALA A 383 -6.00 14.22 0.58
N THR A 384 -5.57 15.16 1.43
CA THR A 384 -5.43 16.58 1.03
C THR A 384 -4.42 16.75 -0.11
N GLN A 385 -3.27 16.07 -0.04
CA GLN A 385 -2.26 16.09 -1.12
C GLN A 385 -2.82 15.47 -2.42
N THR A 386 -3.51 14.35 -2.30
CA THR A 386 -4.13 13.66 -3.45
C THR A 386 -5.24 14.51 -4.08
N LEU A 387 -6.08 15.14 -3.26
CA LEU A 387 -7.14 16.03 -3.73
C LEU A 387 -6.58 17.22 -4.52
N ALA A 388 -5.48 17.82 -4.07
CA ALA A 388 -4.83 18.91 -4.80
C ALA A 388 -4.33 18.46 -6.19
N ILE A 389 -3.89 17.19 -6.34
CA ILE A 389 -3.55 16.62 -7.65
C ILE A 389 -4.80 16.47 -8.51
N TYR A 390 -5.91 15.95 -7.97
CA TYR A 390 -7.17 15.83 -8.70
C TYR A 390 -7.70 17.19 -9.19
N GLU A 391 -7.63 18.22 -8.33
CA GLU A 391 -8.07 19.58 -8.68
C GLU A 391 -7.22 20.17 -9.82
N ARG A 392 -5.89 20.00 -9.76
CA ARG A 392 -4.98 20.39 -10.83
C ARG A 392 -5.30 19.66 -12.13
N VAL A 393 -5.45 18.34 -12.10
CA VAL A 393 -5.78 17.52 -13.28
C VAL A 393 -7.12 17.92 -13.88
N TRP A 394 -8.13 18.16 -13.02
CA TRP A 394 -9.43 18.64 -13.49
C TRP A 394 -9.36 20.01 -14.14
N TYR A 395 -8.58 20.92 -13.55
CA TYR A 395 -8.36 22.25 -14.13
C TYR A 395 -7.71 22.16 -15.51
N GLU A 396 -6.61 21.41 -15.65
CA GLU A 396 -5.91 21.22 -16.91
C GLU A 396 -6.81 20.54 -17.95
N TYR A 397 -7.55 19.50 -17.55
CA TYR A 397 -8.54 18.83 -18.40
C TYR A 397 -9.64 19.79 -18.89
N ALA A 398 -10.14 20.66 -18.04
CA ALA A 398 -11.21 21.59 -18.38
C ALA A 398 -10.86 22.53 -19.54
N PHE A 399 -9.57 22.83 -19.71
CA PHE A 399 -9.04 23.68 -20.79
C PHE A 399 -8.36 22.90 -21.92
N SER A 400 -8.36 21.59 -21.88
CA SER A 400 -7.75 20.73 -22.88
C SER A 400 -8.70 20.44 -24.05
N ASP A 401 -8.12 20.06 -25.21
CA ASP A 401 -8.91 19.53 -26.34
C ASP A 401 -9.45 18.12 -26.09
N TRP A 402 -9.02 17.47 -24.99
CA TRP A 402 -9.51 16.16 -24.57
C TRP A 402 -10.96 16.22 -24.06
N LYS A 403 -11.35 17.31 -23.37
CA LYS A 403 -12.70 17.49 -22.87
C LYS A 403 -13.69 17.63 -24.04
N PRO A 404 -14.79 16.84 -24.08
CA PRO A 404 -15.83 17.02 -25.09
C PRO A 404 -16.37 18.45 -25.06
N ARG A 405 -16.36 19.12 -26.22
CA ARG A 405 -17.01 20.43 -26.35
C ARG A 405 -18.52 20.21 -26.27
N THR A 406 -19.20 20.81 -25.30
CA THR A 406 -20.66 20.87 -25.29
C THR A 406 -21.09 21.68 -26.52
N GLU A 407 -21.76 21.04 -27.50
CA GLU A 407 -22.38 21.78 -28.58
C GLU A 407 -23.39 22.75 -27.96
N THR A 408 -23.11 24.03 -28.09
CA THR A 408 -24.11 25.05 -27.78
C THR A 408 -25.31 24.76 -28.71
N PRO A 409 -26.55 24.61 -28.18
CA PRO A 409 -27.69 24.34 -29.03
C PRO A 409 -27.73 25.44 -30.12
N LYS A 410 -27.60 25.07 -31.37
CA LYS A 410 -27.76 26.03 -32.50
C LYS A 410 -29.12 26.74 -32.30
N ALA A 411 -29.07 28.01 -31.97
CA ALA A 411 -30.28 28.83 -31.86
C ALA A 411 -31.15 28.54 -33.11
N ALA A 412 -32.35 28.04 -32.88
CA ALA A 412 -33.29 27.75 -33.94
C ALA A 412 -33.52 29.01 -34.77
N LYS A 413 -33.13 29.04 -36.01
CA LYS A 413 -33.40 30.15 -36.92
C LYS A 413 -34.89 30.44 -36.86
N PRO A 414 -35.33 31.72 -36.62
CA PRO A 414 -36.74 32.04 -36.62
C PRO A 414 -37.35 31.67 -37.97
N LYS A 415 -38.43 30.89 -37.96
CA LYS A 415 -39.22 30.58 -39.18
C LYS A 415 -39.80 31.91 -39.71
N VAL A 416 -39.25 32.43 -40.79
CA VAL A 416 -39.84 33.55 -41.54
C VAL A 416 -41.18 33.08 -42.08
N SER A 417 -42.29 33.55 -41.50
CA SER A 417 -43.63 33.34 -42.03
C SER A 417 -43.78 34.13 -43.33
N LYS A 418 -43.80 33.47 -44.43
CA LYS A 418 -44.29 34.11 -45.68
C LYS A 418 -45.79 34.34 -45.52
N LYS A 419 -46.22 35.54 -45.25
CA LYS A 419 -47.61 35.98 -45.48
C LYS A 419 -47.77 36.10 -46.99
N LYS A 420 -48.79 35.39 -47.52
CA LYS A 420 -49.40 35.69 -48.82
C LYS A 420 -50.39 36.82 -48.67
#